data_ebf8aff12bcb45599798199491030081
#
_entry.id   ebf8aff12bcb45599798199491030081
#
_cell.length_a   1.000
_cell.length_b   1.000
_cell.length_c   1.000
_cell.angle_alpha   90.00
_cell.angle_beta   90.00
_cell.angle_gamma   90.00
#
_symmetry.space_group_name_H-M   'P 1'
#
loop_
_entity.id
_entity.type
_entity.pdbx_description
1 polymer ?
#
loop_
_entity_poly.entity_id
_entity_poly.type
_entity_poly.pdbx_seq_one_letter_code
_entity_poly.pdbx_strand_id
1 'polypeptide(L)'
;APLMRWNPDEKHWIVPDYFIRSWRGDTLTFSKSVQDSILKLNFTPTDLTQSTVKPEEMNYWELKQFVNKLELHGVKDPRWAVNMYFKPAFACTSILMVLFGLSLSVRRPRSSLAVGIGISIFVIFLYYAGIKTGQSLGYKGTLSPIVSVWLPNLIFFLTGLYLFKNTRT
;
A
#
# COMPACT_ATOMS: atom_id res chain seq x y z
N ALA A 1 -23.74 3.17 -20.65
CA ALA A 1 -23.86 1.90 -21.36
C ALA A 1 -24.21 0.82 -20.36
N PRO A 2 -25.22 -0.03 -20.61
CA PRO A 2 -25.63 -1.03 -19.62
C PRO A 2 -24.62 -2.17 -19.48
N LEU A 3 -23.86 -2.50 -20.52
CA LEU A 3 -22.89 -3.59 -20.50
C LEU A 3 -21.81 -3.35 -21.55
N MET A 4 -20.56 -3.59 -21.17
CA MET A 4 -19.42 -3.68 -22.09
C MET A 4 -19.09 -5.16 -22.30
N ARG A 5 -18.85 -5.59 -23.54
CA ARG A 5 -18.44 -6.94 -23.89
C ARG A 5 -17.00 -6.93 -24.40
N TRP A 6 -16.20 -7.84 -23.89
CA TRP A 6 -14.82 -8.04 -24.37
C TRP A 6 -14.82 -9.04 -25.54
N ASN A 7 -14.19 -8.67 -26.63
CA ASN A 7 -13.89 -9.59 -27.73
C ASN A 7 -12.44 -10.08 -27.58
N PRO A 8 -12.22 -11.37 -27.24
CA PRO A 8 -10.86 -11.89 -27.03
C PRO A 8 -10.05 -12.00 -28.33
N ASP A 9 -10.73 -12.20 -29.48
CA ASP A 9 -10.05 -12.42 -30.78
C ASP A 9 -9.42 -11.12 -31.31
N GLU A 10 -10.11 -10.01 -31.17
CA GLU A 10 -9.69 -8.72 -31.68
C GLU A 10 -9.16 -7.77 -30.59
N LYS A 11 -9.13 -8.23 -29.32
CA LYS A 11 -8.62 -7.49 -28.15
C LYS A 11 -9.17 -6.07 -28.01
N HIS A 12 -10.47 -5.91 -28.20
CA HIS A 12 -11.17 -4.65 -28.02
C HIS A 12 -12.49 -4.82 -27.25
N TRP A 13 -12.99 -3.68 -26.72
CA TRP A 13 -14.25 -3.62 -26.03
C TRP A 13 -15.37 -3.20 -26.98
N ILE A 14 -16.47 -3.95 -26.96
CA ILE A 14 -17.70 -3.62 -27.69
C ILE A 14 -18.68 -2.99 -26.70
N VAL A 15 -19.10 -1.78 -26.98
CA VAL A 15 -20.07 -1.04 -26.19
C VAL A 15 -21.37 -0.90 -27.00
N PRO A 16 -22.38 -1.71 -26.71
CA PRO A 16 -23.72 -1.50 -27.29
C PRO A 16 -24.37 -0.31 -26.59
N ASP A 17 -25.12 0.47 -27.31
CA ASP A 17 -25.94 1.59 -26.81
C ASP A 17 -25.16 2.53 -25.83
N TYR A 18 -24.50 3.54 -26.32
CA TYR A 18 -23.80 4.49 -25.50
C TYR A 18 -24.29 5.93 -25.68
N PHE A 19 -24.11 6.72 -24.62
CA PHE A 19 -24.43 8.14 -24.66
C PHE A 19 -23.12 8.94 -24.71
N ILE A 20 -23.00 9.82 -25.69
CA ILE A 20 -21.92 10.80 -25.78
C ILE A 20 -22.41 12.08 -25.12
N ARG A 21 -21.64 12.56 -24.13
CA ARG A 21 -21.82 13.88 -23.55
C ARG A 21 -20.71 14.77 -24.08
N SER A 22 -21.05 15.76 -24.88
CA SER A 22 -20.09 16.76 -25.35
C SER A 22 -20.40 18.11 -24.74
N TRP A 23 -19.35 18.74 -24.20
CA TRP A 23 -19.41 20.09 -23.70
C TRP A 23 -18.98 21.06 -24.79
N ARG A 24 -19.81 22.01 -25.11
CA ARG A 24 -19.48 23.10 -26.02
C ARG A 24 -19.78 24.43 -25.31
N GLY A 25 -18.76 24.98 -24.64
CA GLY A 25 -18.93 26.10 -23.72
C GLY A 25 -19.76 25.69 -22.51
N ASP A 26 -20.86 26.36 -22.26
CA ASP A 26 -21.77 26.12 -21.12
C ASP A 26 -22.96 25.20 -21.47
N THR A 27 -23.03 24.71 -22.71
CA THR A 27 -24.11 23.83 -23.17
C THR A 27 -23.69 22.38 -23.21
N LEU A 28 -24.49 21.52 -22.55
CA LEU A 28 -24.34 20.06 -22.53
C LEU A 28 -25.22 19.45 -23.62
N THR A 29 -24.58 18.82 -24.59
CA THR A 29 -25.29 18.11 -25.66
C THR A 29 -25.24 16.62 -25.41
N PHE A 30 -26.42 15.95 -25.43
CA PHE A 30 -26.57 14.50 -25.33
C PHE A 30 -26.80 13.91 -26.70
N SER A 31 -25.95 12.98 -27.12
CA SER A 31 -26.16 12.17 -28.30
C SER A 31 -26.23 10.70 -27.91
N LYS A 32 -27.33 10.03 -28.26
CA LYS A 32 -27.47 8.57 -28.10
C LYS A 32 -27.01 7.91 -29.38
N SER A 33 -26.04 7.02 -29.33
CA SER A 33 -25.73 6.13 -30.44
C SER A 33 -26.36 4.75 -30.19
N VAL A 34 -27.02 4.22 -31.17
CA VAL A 34 -27.69 2.89 -31.16
C VAL A 34 -26.75 1.84 -31.82
N GLN A 35 -25.60 2.28 -32.30
CA GLN A 35 -24.67 1.42 -33.04
C GLN A 35 -23.53 0.99 -32.15
N ASP A 36 -23.19 -0.31 -32.19
CA ASP A 36 -22.06 -0.88 -31.48
C ASP A 36 -20.78 -0.11 -31.82
N SER A 37 -20.10 0.38 -30.79
CA SER A 37 -18.84 1.09 -30.97
C SER A 37 -17.69 0.28 -30.43
N ILE A 38 -16.63 0.24 -31.20
CA ILE A 38 -15.37 -0.41 -30.86
C ILE A 38 -14.50 0.59 -30.08
N LEU A 39 -14.27 0.30 -28.80
CA LEU A 39 -13.37 1.08 -27.95
C LEU A 39 -12.06 0.32 -27.79
N LYS A 40 -10.98 0.87 -28.34
CA LYS A 40 -9.62 0.39 -28.08
C LYS A 40 -9.14 0.96 -26.76
N LEU A 41 -9.50 0.30 -25.67
CA LEU A 41 -9.02 0.64 -24.34
C LEU A 41 -7.81 -0.23 -24.00
N ASN A 42 -6.78 0.36 -23.42
CA ASN A 42 -5.54 -0.32 -23.06
C ASN A 42 -5.66 -1.19 -21.78
N PHE A 43 -6.88 -1.65 -21.43
CA PHE A 43 -7.10 -2.54 -20.32
C PHE A 43 -7.91 -3.77 -20.74
N THR A 44 -7.54 -4.91 -20.18
CA THR A 44 -8.17 -6.21 -20.40
C THR A 44 -9.13 -6.54 -19.25
N PRO A 45 -10.06 -7.52 -19.42
CA PRO A 45 -10.88 -8.00 -18.31
C PRO A 45 -10.08 -8.48 -17.11
N THR A 46 -8.89 -9.04 -17.35
CA THR A 46 -7.94 -9.44 -16.29
C THR A 46 -7.44 -8.24 -15.47
N ASP A 47 -7.22 -7.10 -16.10
CA ASP A 47 -6.81 -5.88 -15.37
C ASP A 47 -7.95 -5.33 -14.49
N LEU A 48 -9.21 -5.52 -14.91
CA LEU A 48 -10.38 -5.15 -14.10
C LEU A 48 -10.57 -6.08 -12.89
N THR A 49 -10.33 -7.38 -13.06
CA THR A 49 -10.36 -8.33 -11.94
C THR A 49 -9.18 -8.13 -10.99
N GLN A 50 -8.01 -7.75 -11.50
CA GLN A 50 -6.87 -7.40 -10.67
C GLN A 50 -7.09 -6.12 -9.85
N SER A 51 -7.92 -5.17 -10.31
CA SER A 51 -8.26 -3.97 -9.53
C SER A 51 -9.14 -4.26 -8.31
N THR A 52 -9.76 -5.43 -8.22
CA THR A 52 -10.47 -5.93 -7.03
C THR A 52 -9.55 -6.65 -6.03
N VAL A 53 -8.33 -7.01 -6.45
CA VAL A 53 -7.35 -7.66 -5.56
C VAL A 53 -6.74 -6.60 -4.65
N LYS A 54 -6.83 -6.84 -3.34
CA LYS A 54 -6.28 -5.93 -2.35
C LYS A 54 -4.74 -5.92 -2.43
N PRO A 55 -4.08 -4.76 -2.20
CA PRO A 55 -2.62 -4.66 -2.22
C PRO A 55 -1.91 -5.61 -1.24
N GLU A 56 -2.62 -5.97 -0.16
CA GLU A 56 -2.12 -6.89 0.86
C GLU A 56 -1.96 -8.32 0.33
N GLU A 57 -2.80 -8.75 -0.61
CA GLU A 57 -2.84 -10.10 -1.18
C GLU A 57 -1.79 -10.31 -2.28
N MET A 58 -1.35 -9.24 -2.94
CA MET A 58 -0.32 -9.30 -3.99
C MET A 58 1.06 -9.57 -3.41
N ASN A 59 1.89 -10.33 -4.13
CA ASN A 59 3.31 -10.46 -3.81
C ASN A 59 4.05 -9.13 -4.10
N TYR A 60 5.24 -8.91 -3.52
CA TYR A 60 6.01 -7.67 -3.72
C TYR A 60 6.26 -7.36 -5.20
N TRP A 61 6.65 -8.37 -5.98
CA TRP A 61 6.95 -8.23 -7.41
C TRP A 61 5.71 -7.92 -8.24
N GLU A 62 4.61 -8.56 -7.95
CA GLU A 62 3.30 -8.31 -8.58
C GLU A 62 2.82 -6.90 -8.30
N LEU A 63 2.89 -6.50 -7.03
CA LEU A 63 2.51 -5.16 -6.61
C LEU A 63 3.39 -4.09 -7.27
N LYS A 64 4.70 -4.32 -7.40
CA LYS A 64 5.62 -3.42 -8.09
C LYS A 64 5.27 -3.28 -9.57
N GLN A 65 4.99 -4.39 -10.26
CA GLN A 65 4.57 -4.34 -11.66
C GLN A 65 3.23 -3.62 -11.83
N PHE A 66 2.31 -3.83 -10.89
CA PHE A 66 1.01 -3.17 -10.90
C PHE A 66 1.13 -1.67 -10.67
N VAL A 67 1.93 -1.23 -9.71
CA VAL A 67 2.22 0.20 -9.46
C VAL A 67 2.84 0.86 -10.70
N ASN A 68 3.83 0.21 -11.33
CA ASN A 68 4.46 0.73 -12.53
C ASN A 68 3.44 0.86 -13.69
N LYS A 69 2.53 -0.10 -13.85
CA LYS A 69 1.45 -0.01 -14.86
C LYS A 69 0.50 1.16 -14.57
N LEU A 70 0.12 1.37 -13.30
CA LEU A 70 -0.74 2.48 -12.90
C LEU A 70 -0.08 3.83 -13.21
N GLU A 71 1.20 3.98 -12.90
CA GLU A 71 1.97 5.21 -13.20
C GLU A 71 2.03 5.49 -14.71
N LEU A 72 2.24 4.46 -15.54
CA LEU A 72 2.22 4.58 -17.01
C LEU A 72 0.85 5.04 -17.54
N HIS A 73 -0.23 4.70 -16.85
CA HIS A 73 -1.59 5.12 -17.19
C HIS A 73 -1.99 6.46 -16.53
N GLY A 74 -1.04 7.13 -15.86
CA GLY A 74 -1.27 8.45 -15.25
C GLY A 74 -2.01 8.40 -13.91
N VAL A 75 -2.29 7.21 -13.37
CA VAL A 75 -2.93 7.05 -12.06
C VAL A 75 -1.85 7.06 -10.97
N LYS A 76 -1.74 8.17 -10.26
CA LYS A 76 -0.80 8.35 -9.14
C LYS A 76 -1.55 8.27 -7.81
N ASP A 77 -1.87 7.08 -7.35
CA ASP A 77 -2.43 6.90 -6.00
C ASP A 77 -1.29 6.51 -5.03
N PRO A 78 -0.97 7.37 -4.04
CA PRO A 78 0.12 7.10 -3.09
C PRO A 78 -0.10 5.84 -2.25
N ARG A 79 -1.34 5.37 -2.11
CA ARG A 79 -1.67 4.17 -1.33
C ARG A 79 -0.97 2.93 -1.84
N TRP A 80 -0.91 2.74 -3.16
CA TRP A 80 -0.25 1.60 -3.78
C TRP A 80 1.25 1.59 -3.55
N ALA A 81 1.88 2.75 -3.73
CA ALA A 81 3.31 2.92 -3.47
C ALA A 81 3.66 2.69 -1.99
N VAL A 82 2.86 3.21 -1.06
CA VAL A 82 3.04 2.97 0.39
C VAL A 82 2.95 1.49 0.71
N ASN A 83 1.94 0.77 0.19
CA ASN A 83 1.79 -0.67 0.44
C ASN A 83 2.94 -1.49 -0.15
N MET A 84 3.47 -1.09 -1.30
CA MET A 84 4.63 -1.73 -1.90
C MET A 84 5.87 -1.61 -0.98
N TYR A 85 6.19 -0.41 -0.50
CA TYR A 85 7.32 -0.21 0.41
C TYR A 85 7.08 -0.78 1.81
N PHE A 86 5.83 -0.93 2.21
CA PHE A 86 5.46 -1.51 3.50
C PHE A 86 5.88 -2.99 3.62
N LYS A 87 5.80 -3.78 2.54
CA LYS A 87 6.17 -5.20 2.57
C LYS A 87 7.59 -5.45 3.05
N PRO A 88 8.66 -4.86 2.44
CA PRO A 88 10.02 -5.05 2.92
C PRO A 88 10.26 -4.39 4.28
N ALA A 89 9.66 -3.24 4.56
CA ALA A 89 9.80 -2.59 5.86
C ALA A 89 9.18 -3.42 6.99
N PHE A 90 8.06 -4.08 6.74
CA PHE A 90 7.43 -4.98 7.70
C PHE A 90 8.27 -6.24 7.96
N ALA A 91 8.97 -6.75 6.96
CA ALA A 91 9.89 -7.88 7.15
C ALA A 91 11.03 -7.55 8.13
N CYS A 92 11.50 -6.29 8.15
CA CYS A 92 12.51 -5.83 9.10
C CYS A 92 12.00 -5.78 10.55
N THR A 93 10.69 -5.83 10.79
CA THR A 93 10.08 -5.81 12.13
C THR A 93 10.62 -6.92 13.02
N SER A 94 10.81 -8.12 12.47
CA SER A 94 11.33 -9.27 13.24
C SER A 94 12.70 -8.97 13.84
N ILE A 95 13.58 -8.35 13.07
CA ILE A 95 14.93 -7.96 13.54
C ILE A 95 14.82 -6.91 14.64
N LEU A 96 13.94 -5.93 14.48
CA LEU A 96 13.71 -4.89 15.49
C LEU A 96 13.18 -5.48 16.81
N MET A 97 12.22 -6.41 16.72
CA MET A 97 11.66 -7.04 17.91
C MET A 97 12.68 -7.89 18.66
N VAL A 98 13.55 -8.63 17.96
CA VAL A 98 14.67 -9.35 18.57
C VAL A 98 15.64 -8.39 19.26
N LEU A 99 16.01 -7.28 18.61
CA LEU A 99 16.91 -6.28 19.17
C LEU A 99 16.35 -5.69 20.47
N PHE A 100 15.05 -5.34 20.50
CA PHE A 100 14.39 -4.86 21.71
C PHE A 100 14.29 -5.93 22.78
N GLY A 101 13.91 -7.15 22.41
CA GLY A 101 13.78 -8.28 23.34
C GLY A 101 15.11 -8.57 24.06
N LEU A 102 16.21 -8.63 23.32
CA LEU A 102 17.55 -8.81 23.89
C LEU A 102 17.93 -7.64 24.79
N SER A 103 17.73 -6.41 24.35
CA SER A 103 18.09 -5.21 25.11
C SER A 103 17.33 -5.12 26.44
N LEU A 104 16.06 -5.47 26.45
CA LEU A 104 15.22 -5.44 27.64
C LEU A 104 15.52 -6.60 28.59
N SER A 105 15.80 -7.80 28.06
CA SER A 105 16.14 -8.99 28.83
C SER A 105 17.43 -8.81 29.62
N VAL A 106 18.47 -8.27 29.01
CA VAL A 106 19.76 -8.06 29.66
C VAL A 106 19.70 -6.97 30.75
N ARG A 107 18.87 -5.94 30.55
CA ARG A 107 18.75 -4.83 31.52
C ARG A 107 18.09 -5.20 32.85
N ARG A 108 17.21 -6.20 32.87
CA ARG A 108 16.42 -6.54 34.08
C ARG A 108 16.35 -8.04 34.34
N PRO A 109 17.49 -8.68 34.65
CA PRO A 109 17.51 -10.13 34.83
C PRO A 109 16.73 -10.61 36.07
N ARG A 110 16.39 -9.70 37.01
CA ARG A 110 15.65 -10.02 38.25
C ARG A 110 14.22 -9.47 38.27
N SER A 111 13.70 -8.94 37.17
CA SER A 111 12.32 -8.46 37.13
C SER A 111 11.35 -9.64 37.10
N SER A 112 10.16 -9.45 37.74
CA SER A 112 9.09 -10.42 37.64
C SER A 112 8.72 -10.67 36.16
N LEU A 113 8.43 -11.93 35.83
CA LEU A 113 8.01 -12.35 34.47
C LEU A 113 6.85 -11.49 33.95
N ALA A 114 5.90 -11.14 34.83
CA ALA A 114 4.77 -10.28 34.50
C ALA A 114 5.19 -8.88 34.03
N VAL A 115 6.21 -8.28 34.64
CA VAL A 115 6.73 -6.97 34.23
C VAL A 115 7.40 -7.05 32.86
N GLY A 116 8.16 -8.13 32.60
CA GLY A 116 8.79 -8.35 31.31
C GLY A 116 7.76 -8.47 30.18
N ILE A 117 6.71 -9.24 30.38
CA ILE A 117 5.59 -9.38 29.42
C ILE A 117 4.90 -8.03 29.19
N GLY A 118 4.58 -7.29 30.27
CA GLY A 118 3.92 -5.99 30.15
C GLY A 118 4.72 -4.99 29.32
N ILE A 119 6.03 -4.90 29.53
CA ILE A 119 6.93 -4.03 28.76
C ILE A 119 6.97 -4.47 27.28
N SER A 120 7.03 -5.78 27.03
CA SER A 120 7.06 -6.28 25.64
C SER A 120 5.77 -5.94 24.89
N ILE A 121 4.62 -6.11 25.51
CA ILE A 121 3.33 -5.73 24.93
C ILE A 121 3.28 -4.22 24.65
N PHE A 122 3.75 -3.40 25.60
CA PHE A 122 3.78 -1.95 25.44
C PHE A 122 4.66 -1.52 24.25
N VAL A 123 5.86 -2.11 24.11
CA VAL A 123 6.77 -1.83 23.00
C VAL A 123 6.14 -2.22 21.65
N ILE A 124 5.51 -3.41 21.57
CA ILE A 124 4.81 -3.86 20.37
C ILE A 124 3.68 -2.90 19.99
N PHE A 125 2.88 -2.49 20.97
CA PHE A 125 1.77 -1.54 20.75
C PHE A 125 2.29 -0.20 20.23
N LEU A 126 3.33 0.35 20.85
CA LEU A 126 3.93 1.62 20.47
C LEU A 126 4.51 1.55 19.04
N TYR A 127 5.18 0.45 18.71
CA TYR A 127 5.72 0.21 17.37
C TYR A 127 4.59 0.13 16.32
N TYR A 128 3.54 -0.63 16.61
CA TYR A 128 2.41 -0.78 15.71
C TYR A 128 1.68 0.55 15.48
N ALA A 129 1.48 1.33 16.54
CA ALA A 129 0.93 2.68 16.44
C ALA A 129 1.79 3.59 15.55
N GLY A 130 3.12 3.53 15.70
CA GLY A 130 4.05 4.28 14.85
C GLY A 130 3.95 3.89 13.38
N ILE A 131 3.91 2.60 13.06
CA ILE A 131 3.74 2.10 11.69
C ILE A 131 2.40 2.57 11.10
N LYS A 132 1.30 2.43 11.83
CA LYS A 132 -0.04 2.82 11.34
C LYS A 132 -0.15 4.32 11.12
N THR A 133 0.47 5.12 11.98
CA THR A 133 0.56 6.57 11.79
C THR A 133 1.37 6.91 10.53
N GLY A 134 2.52 6.29 10.35
CA GLY A 134 3.33 6.45 9.15
C GLY A 134 2.56 6.09 7.87
N GLN A 135 1.90 4.93 7.82
CA GLN A 135 1.05 4.53 6.70
C GLN A 135 -0.05 5.57 6.41
N SER A 136 -0.73 6.05 7.46
CA SER A 136 -1.80 7.05 7.30
C SER A 136 -1.30 8.36 6.68
N LEU A 137 -0.13 8.83 7.11
CA LEU A 137 0.50 10.03 6.55
C LEU A 137 0.94 9.81 5.09
N GLY A 138 1.45 8.63 4.77
CA GLY A 138 1.78 8.25 3.40
C GLY A 138 0.55 8.17 2.49
N TYR A 139 -0.55 7.59 2.96
CA TYR A 139 -1.81 7.50 2.21
C TYR A 139 -2.42 8.86 1.90
N LYS A 140 -2.24 9.83 2.79
CA LYS A 140 -2.67 11.23 2.59
C LYS A 140 -1.75 12.01 1.65
N GLY A 141 -0.61 11.43 1.24
CA GLY A 141 0.38 12.10 0.41
C GLY A 141 1.17 13.20 1.13
N THR A 142 1.04 13.30 2.45
CA THR A 142 1.77 14.31 3.27
C THR A 142 3.26 14.00 3.33
N LEU A 143 3.60 12.72 3.34
CA LEU A 143 4.97 12.23 3.32
C LEU A 143 5.19 11.37 2.07
N SER A 144 6.44 11.35 1.58
CA SER A 144 6.78 10.44 0.49
C SER A 144 6.55 8.97 0.94
N PRO A 145 6.11 8.08 0.04
CA PRO A 145 5.78 6.70 0.38
C PRO A 145 6.89 5.94 1.10
N ILE A 146 8.14 6.18 0.70
CA ILE A 146 9.32 5.55 1.32
C ILE A 146 9.49 6.06 2.75
N VAL A 147 9.52 7.37 2.96
CA VAL A 147 9.75 7.97 4.28
C VAL A 147 8.66 7.58 5.26
N SER A 148 7.41 7.60 4.81
CA SER A 148 6.24 7.29 5.65
C SER A 148 6.31 5.90 6.28
N VAL A 149 6.93 4.94 5.60
CA VAL A 149 7.01 3.54 6.06
C VAL A 149 8.33 3.24 6.79
N TRP A 150 9.44 3.82 6.33
CA TRP A 150 10.74 3.54 6.91
C TRP A 150 11.06 4.38 8.16
N LEU A 151 10.44 5.56 8.31
CA LEU A 151 10.68 6.44 9.44
C LEU A 151 10.41 5.78 10.80
N PRO A 152 9.27 5.10 11.03
CA PRO A 152 9.02 4.38 12.28
C PRO A 152 10.09 3.31 12.53
N ASN A 153 10.46 2.53 11.52
CA ASN A 153 11.48 1.50 11.64
C ASN A 153 12.84 2.08 12.03
N LEU A 154 13.23 3.20 11.43
CA LEU A 154 14.48 3.89 11.75
C LEU A 154 14.51 4.39 13.19
N ILE A 155 13.43 5.02 13.66
CA ILE A 155 13.30 5.51 15.03
C ILE A 155 13.44 4.34 16.02
N PHE A 156 12.72 3.26 15.78
CA PHE A 156 12.78 2.07 16.64
C PHE A 156 14.15 1.41 16.57
N PHE A 157 14.77 1.30 15.40
CA PHE A 157 16.11 0.75 15.26
C PHE A 157 17.13 1.54 16.08
N LEU A 158 17.15 2.85 15.96
CA LEU A 158 18.07 3.72 16.72
C LEU A 158 17.83 3.62 18.22
N THR A 159 16.56 3.58 18.64
CA THR A 159 16.19 3.42 20.05
C THR A 159 16.63 2.05 20.58
N GLY A 160 16.40 0.98 19.82
CA GLY A 160 16.83 -0.37 20.17
C GLY A 160 18.35 -0.49 20.27
N LEU A 161 19.06 0.09 19.32
CA LEU A 161 20.54 0.12 19.32
C LEU A 161 21.10 0.92 20.49
N TYR A 162 20.49 2.06 20.81
CA TYR A 162 20.86 2.86 21.97
C TYR A 162 20.65 2.08 23.29
N LEU A 163 19.51 1.40 23.41
CA LEU A 163 19.22 0.55 24.55
C LEU A 163 20.23 -0.60 24.65
N PHE A 164 20.56 -1.23 23.55
CA PHE A 164 21.53 -2.33 23.48
C PHE A 164 22.96 -1.86 23.87
N LYS A 165 23.42 -0.75 23.30
CA LYS A 165 24.76 -0.19 23.62
C LYS A 165 24.89 0.24 25.07
N ASN A 166 23.79 0.71 25.67
CA ASN A 166 23.81 1.17 27.07
C ASN A 166 23.46 0.05 28.07
N THR A 167 23.30 -1.19 27.62
CA THR A 167 23.32 -2.39 28.44
C THR A 167 24.81 -2.71 28.75
N ARG A 168 25.33 -2.07 29.81
CA ARG A 168 26.60 -2.50 30.34
C ARG A 168 26.47 -3.86 31.00
N THR A 169 27.27 -4.81 30.61
CA THR A 169 27.63 -6.00 31.36
C THR A 169 28.21 -5.62 32.70
#